data_4f648953f9d420de44db9c37089fc862
#
_entry.id   4f648953f9d420de44db9c37089fc862
#
_cell.length_a   1.000
_cell.length_b   1.000
_cell.length_c   1.000
_cell.angle_alpha   90.00
_cell.angle_beta   90.00
_cell.angle_gamma   90.00
#
_symmetry.space_group_name_H-M   'P 1'
#
loop_
_entity.id
_entity.type
_entity.pdbx_description
1 polymer ?
#
loop_
_entity_poly.entity_id
_entity_poly.type
_entity_poly.pdbx_seq_one_letter_code
_entity_poly.pdbx_strand_id
1 'polypeptide(L)' 'ESLLSAFDLTAREAEVLYWVVQGKINLDIADILGASPATVKKHLERIHGKLGVETRTAAAAMAVNRVRALQRSG' A
#
# COMPACT_ATOMS: atom_id res chain seq x y z
N GLU A 1 -9.67 12.41 -1.64
CA GLU A 1 -8.29 12.03 -1.44
C GLU A 1 -8.11 10.52 -1.48
N SER A 2 -7.04 10.06 -2.06
CA SER A 2 -6.71 8.65 -2.19
C SER A 2 -5.33 8.39 -1.56
N LEU A 3 -5.01 7.10 -1.36
CA LEU A 3 -3.67 6.70 -0.92
C LEU A 3 -2.60 7.21 -1.89
N LEU A 4 -2.93 7.26 -3.17
CA LEU A 4 -2.04 7.73 -4.23
C LEU A 4 -1.54 9.15 -3.94
N SER A 5 -2.44 10.10 -3.74
CA SER A 5 -2.07 11.49 -3.49
C SER A 5 -1.49 11.70 -2.10
N ALA A 6 -1.94 10.92 -1.10
CA ALA A 6 -1.48 11.07 0.27
C ALA A 6 0.00 10.73 0.44
N PHE A 7 0.53 9.79 -0.34
CA PHE A 7 1.89 9.27 -0.17
C PHE A 7 2.75 9.34 -1.42
N ASP A 8 2.29 10.02 -2.44
CA ASP A 8 3.01 10.12 -3.72
C ASP A 8 3.31 8.74 -4.33
N LEU A 9 2.33 7.84 -4.25
CA LEU A 9 2.45 6.50 -4.80
C LEU A 9 2.05 6.48 -6.26
N THR A 10 2.61 5.54 -7.03
CA THR A 10 2.08 5.24 -8.35
C THR A 10 0.73 4.52 -8.20
N ALA A 11 -0.06 4.46 -9.27
CA ALA A 11 -1.35 3.77 -9.25
C ALA A 11 -1.20 2.31 -8.81
N ARG A 12 -0.17 1.63 -9.32
CA ARG A 12 0.07 0.21 -8.97
C ARG A 12 0.50 0.06 -7.52
N GLU A 13 1.34 0.97 -7.03
CA GLU A 13 1.75 0.95 -5.62
C GLU A 13 0.54 1.17 -4.71
N ALA A 14 -0.34 2.09 -5.06
CA ALA A 14 -1.55 2.32 -4.28
C ALA A 14 -2.45 1.09 -4.24
N GLU A 15 -2.57 0.36 -5.37
CA GLU A 15 -3.33 -0.90 -5.39
C GLU A 15 -2.71 -1.94 -4.46
N VAL A 16 -1.39 -2.10 -4.51
CA VAL A 16 -0.70 -3.05 -3.63
C VAL A 16 -0.93 -2.68 -2.17
N LEU A 17 -0.76 -1.42 -1.81
CA LEU A 17 -0.96 -0.97 -0.43
C LEU A 17 -2.39 -1.19 0.03
N TYR A 18 -3.36 -0.95 -0.83
CA TYR A 18 -4.77 -1.24 -0.53
C TYR A 18 -4.96 -2.69 -0.09
N TRP A 19 -4.41 -3.65 -0.86
CA TRP A 19 -4.56 -5.07 -0.54
C TRP A 19 -3.77 -5.48 0.70
N VAL A 20 -2.64 -4.82 0.98
CA VAL A 20 -1.90 -5.01 2.22
C VAL A 20 -2.78 -4.61 3.41
N VAL A 21 -3.47 -3.49 3.32
CA VAL A 21 -4.39 -3.04 4.37
C VAL A 21 -5.54 -4.03 4.56
N GLN A 22 -5.99 -4.66 3.47
CA GLN A 22 -7.05 -5.69 3.53
C GLN A 22 -6.55 -7.02 4.08
N GLY A 23 -5.27 -7.14 4.39
CA GLY A 23 -4.72 -8.36 4.97
C GLY A 23 -4.32 -9.43 3.97
N LYS A 24 -4.21 -9.10 2.69
CA LYS A 24 -3.81 -10.06 1.66
C LYS A 24 -2.31 -10.31 1.69
N ILE A 25 -1.90 -11.53 1.40
CA ILE A 25 -0.48 -11.90 1.26
C ILE A 25 -0.02 -11.63 -0.17
N ASN A 26 1.29 -11.59 -0.39
CA ASN A 26 1.86 -11.26 -1.70
C ASN A 26 1.37 -12.18 -2.82
N LEU A 27 1.22 -13.46 -2.54
CA LEU A 27 0.74 -14.43 -3.53
C LEU A 27 -0.67 -14.05 -4.02
N ASP A 28 -1.56 -13.70 -3.09
CA ASP A 28 -2.92 -13.29 -3.41
C ASP A 28 -2.95 -11.96 -4.16
N ILE A 29 -2.12 -11.01 -3.73
CA ILE A 29 -2.02 -9.71 -4.40
C ILE A 29 -1.54 -9.89 -5.84
N ALA A 30 -0.55 -10.75 -6.04
CA ALA A 30 -0.03 -11.06 -7.38
C ALA A 30 -1.15 -11.61 -8.27
N ASP A 31 -1.95 -12.53 -7.77
CA ASP A 31 -3.09 -13.09 -8.51
C ASP A 31 -4.10 -12.01 -8.87
N ILE A 32 -4.46 -11.16 -7.90
CA ILE A 32 -5.43 -10.09 -8.11
C ILE A 32 -4.96 -9.11 -9.20
N LEU A 33 -3.68 -8.77 -9.17
CA LEU A 33 -3.12 -7.77 -10.08
C LEU A 33 -2.60 -8.35 -11.39
N GLY A 34 -2.62 -9.66 -11.55
CA GLY A 34 -2.06 -10.31 -12.74
C GLY A 34 -0.55 -10.15 -12.83
N ALA A 35 0.14 -10.19 -11.70
CA ALA A 35 1.60 -10.01 -11.62
C ALA A 35 2.22 -11.21 -10.90
N SER A 36 3.54 -11.19 -10.73
CA SER A 36 4.25 -12.21 -9.95
C SER A 36 4.43 -11.75 -8.51
N PRO A 37 4.61 -12.68 -7.55
CA PRO A 37 4.93 -12.29 -6.17
C PRO A 37 6.22 -11.47 -6.07
N ALA A 38 7.20 -11.72 -6.93
CA ALA A 38 8.44 -10.94 -6.96
C ALA A 38 8.16 -9.48 -7.33
N THR A 39 7.25 -9.24 -8.27
CA THR A 39 6.85 -7.89 -8.66
C THR A 39 6.13 -7.18 -7.50
N VAL A 40 5.25 -7.89 -6.80
CA VAL A 40 4.57 -7.35 -5.62
C VAL A 40 5.59 -6.96 -4.54
N LYS A 41 6.58 -7.80 -4.31
CA LYS A 41 7.65 -7.51 -3.36
C LYS A 41 8.40 -6.24 -3.73
N LYS A 42 8.71 -6.04 -5.01
CA LYS A 42 9.36 -4.82 -5.48
C LYS A 42 8.51 -3.58 -5.25
N HIS A 43 7.22 -3.67 -5.51
CA HIS A 43 6.31 -2.57 -5.23
C HIS A 43 6.30 -2.24 -3.73
N LEU A 44 6.29 -3.26 -2.87
CA LEU A 44 6.32 -3.06 -1.42
C LEU A 44 7.60 -2.39 -0.95
N GLU A 45 8.74 -2.76 -1.52
CA GLU A 45 10.02 -2.11 -1.20
C GLU A 45 9.96 -0.61 -1.50
N ARG A 46 9.38 -0.24 -2.64
CA ARG A 46 9.21 1.17 -3.01
C ARG A 46 8.21 1.88 -2.10
N ILE A 47 7.11 1.22 -1.76
CA ILE A 47 6.11 1.75 -0.84
C ILE A 47 6.76 2.03 0.52
N HIS A 48 7.52 1.08 1.05
CA HIS A 48 8.20 1.24 2.34
C HIS A 48 9.15 2.44 2.31
N GLY A 49 9.88 2.61 1.22
CA GLY A 49 10.77 3.75 1.04
C GLY A 49 10.01 5.08 1.02
N LYS A 50 8.91 5.13 0.29
CA LYS A 50 8.10 6.36 0.16
C LYS A 50 7.39 6.72 1.47
N LEU A 51 6.94 5.73 2.23
CA LEU A 51 6.27 5.94 3.51
C LEU A 51 7.27 6.13 4.67
N GLY A 52 8.52 5.80 4.47
CA GLY A 52 9.54 5.88 5.51
C GLY A 52 9.36 4.84 6.60
N VAL A 53 8.91 3.64 6.25
CA VAL A 53 8.68 2.54 7.19
C VAL A 53 9.50 1.32 6.78
N GLU A 54 9.70 0.41 7.72
CA GLU A 54 10.50 -0.80 7.48
C GLU A 54 9.70 -2.09 7.49
N THR A 55 8.44 -2.04 7.94
CA THR A 55 7.63 -3.25 8.06
C THR A 55 6.30 -3.10 7.34
N ARG A 56 5.75 -4.24 6.93
CA ARG A 56 4.43 -4.33 6.30
C ARG A 56 3.34 -3.81 7.24
N THR A 57 3.42 -4.17 8.53
CA THR A 57 2.46 -3.73 9.53
C THR A 57 2.50 -2.21 9.70
N ALA A 58 3.70 -1.62 9.73
CA ALA A 58 3.84 -0.17 9.84
C ALA A 58 3.26 0.54 8.62
N ALA A 59 3.47 -0.02 7.42
CA ALA A 59 2.90 0.54 6.20
C ALA A 59 1.38 0.51 6.24
N ALA A 60 0.80 -0.62 6.64
CA ALA A 60 -0.65 -0.77 6.74
C ALA A 60 -1.24 0.21 7.77
N ALA A 61 -0.62 0.31 8.94
CA ALA A 61 -1.07 1.22 9.99
C ALA A 61 -1.03 2.68 9.54
N MET A 62 0.05 3.07 8.86
CA MET A 62 0.18 4.43 8.34
C MET A 62 -0.90 4.73 7.31
N ALA A 63 -1.18 3.79 6.40
CA ALA A 63 -2.23 3.96 5.39
C ALA A 63 -3.61 4.13 6.02
N VAL A 64 -3.94 3.30 7.00
CA VAL A 64 -5.24 3.37 7.69
C VAL A 64 -5.37 4.70 8.43
N ASN A 65 -4.34 5.12 9.14
CA ASN A 65 -4.37 6.37 9.89
C ASN A 65 -4.53 7.58 8.96
N ARG A 66 -3.89 7.54 7.80
CA ARG A 66 -3.98 8.64 6.82
C ARG A 66 -5.39 8.74 6.24
N VAL A 67 -5.99 7.60 5.89
CA VAL A 67 -7.36 7.57 5.37
C VAL A 67 -8.35 8.09 6.42
N ARG A 68 -8.19 7.68 7.67
CA ARG A 68 -9.04 8.17 8.77
C ARG A 68 -8.92 9.68 8.95
N ALA A 69 -7.71 10.22 8.87
CA ALA A 69 -7.48 11.65 8.98
C ALA A 69 -8.18 12.41 7.85
N LEU A 70 -8.09 11.90 6.61
CA LEU A 70 -8.74 12.51 5.45
C LEU A 70 -10.27 12.45 5.58
N GLN A 71 -10.81 11.35 6.07
CA GLN A 71 -12.25 11.20 6.29
C GLN A 71 -12.77 12.17 7.36
N ARG A 72 -11.98 12.39 8.40
CA ARG A 72 -12.35 13.34 9.47
C ARG A 72 -12.31 14.79 8.99
N SER A 73 -11.46 15.09 8.03
CA SER A 73 -11.35 16.44 7.48
C SER A 73 -12.52 16.82 6.57
N GLY A 74 -13.18 15.81 6.04
CA GLY A 74 -14.33 16.02 5.19
C GLY A 74 -15.62 16.11 5.99
#